data_ddffa1b9163f32737e8d013e481f6809
#
_entry.id   ddffa1b9163f32737e8d013e481f6809
#
_cell.length_a   1.000
_cell.length_b   1.000
_cell.length_c   1.000
_cell.angle_alpha   90.00
_cell.angle_beta   90.00
_cell.angle_gamma   90.00
#
_symmetry.space_group_name_H-M   'P 1'
#
loop_
_entity.id
_entity.type
_entity.pdbx_description
1 polymer ?
#
loop_
_entity_poly.entity_id
_entity_poly.type
_entity_poly.pdbx_seq_one_letter_code
_entity_poly.pdbx_strand_id
1 'polypeptide(L)'
;MLIDKYGRRITTLRLIITYKCNLSCFFCHHEGSPPEDDLLDVEDYEFIAKVGTGLGITKYKITGGEPLLRDDIVDIVRAISGVRGVKDISLTTNGTLLSKRLLEKLREAGLMRVNISLHTLERDKYKLITGRDALDRVLKGIENALEVGFNSIKLNVVVLRGINDEEVWNIINYALKRNVTLQLIELQPAVPHVFNKYYVPISNLLLDSRKIRIRKIHVKDVQHRVVIETEEGAKIELVNPIENREFCKYCNRLRLTPGGRIKPCIFAKESINALSYIKNRDEEELRRAFIRVLKYRRPYFS
;
A
#
# COMPACT_ATOMS: atom_id res chain seq x y z
N MET A 1 13.45 -19.55 3.36
CA MET A 1 12.29 -19.07 2.53
C MET A 1 11.00 -19.28 3.32
N LEU A 2 10.16 -18.26 3.41
CA LEU A 2 8.88 -18.30 4.12
C LEU A 2 7.77 -18.85 3.20
N ILE A 3 7.18 -19.99 3.56
CA ILE A 3 6.03 -20.58 2.87
C ILE A 3 5.00 -20.93 3.94
N ASP A 4 3.75 -20.51 3.76
CA ASP A 4 2.69 -20.83 4.70
C ASP A 4 2.06 -22.21 4.41
N LYS A 5 1.17 -22.65 5.30
CA LYS A 5 0.50 -23.97 5.19
C LYS A 5 -0.38 -24.15 3.94
N TYR A 6 -0.59 -23.09 3.17
CA TYR A 6 -1.34 -23.09 1.90
C TYR A 6 -0.43 -23.00 0.68
N GLY A 7 0.89 -23.15 0.85
CA GLY A 7 1.89 -23.07 -0.22
C GLY A 7 2.21 -21.63 -0.69
N ARG A 8 1.70 -20.60 -0.03
CA ARG A 8 1.94 -19.21 -0.44
C ARG A 8 3.34 -18.75 -0.01
N ARG A 9 4.15 -18.37 -0.99
CA ARG A 9 5.49 -17.83 -0.77
C ARG A 9 5.41 -16.36 -0.34
N ILE A 10 5.99 -16.04 0.81
CA ILE A 10 6.05 -14.67 1.31
C ILE A 10 7.30 -13.99 0.77
N THR A 11 7.11 -12.93 0.01
CA THR A 11 8.19 -12.14 -0.61
C THR A 11 8.11 -10.65 -0.31
N THR A 12 7.05 -10.21 0.36
CA THR A 12 6.78 -8.80 0.61
C THR A 12 6.51 -8.55 2.09
N LEU A 13 7.20 -7.59 2.68
CA LEU A 13 6.90 -7.02 3.99
C LEU A 13 6.33 -5.60 3.84
N ARG A 14 5.14 -5.38 4.41
CA ARG A 14 4.55 -4.05 4.50
C ARG A 14 4.93 -3.47 5.86
N LEU A 15 5.70 -2.39 5.83
CA LEU A 15 6.18 -1.69 7.01
C LEU A 15 5.23 -0.52 7.31
N ILE A 16 4.50 -0.63 8.40
CA ILE A 16 3.72 0.46 8.96
C ILE A 16 4.68 1.21 9.88
N ILE A 17 5.19 2.37 9.44
CA ILE A 17 6.25 3.05 10.18
C ILE A 17 5.73 4.07 11.19
N THR A 18 4.46 4.47 11.06
CA THR A 18 3.74 5.35 12.01
C THR A 18 2.24 5.19 11.81
N TYR A 19 1.45 5.48 12.86
CA TYR A 19 0.00 5.66 12.76
C TYR A 19 -0.44 7.12 12.72
N LYS A 20 0.48 8.07 12.92
CA LYS A 20 0.21 9.50 12.77
C LYS A 20 -0.19 9.80 11.33
N CYS A 21 -1.22 10.63 11.16
CA CYS A 21 -1.69 11.06 9.85
C CYS A 21 -2.20 12.51 9.93
N ASN A 22 -1.95 13.29 8.90
CA ASN A 22 -2.46 14.64 8.75
C ASN A 22 -3.82 14.71 8.06
N LEU A 23 -4.41 13.56 7.72
CA LEU A 23 -5.78 13.39 7.22
C LEU A 23 -6.60 12.51 8.17
N SER A 24 -7.93 12.53 8.03
CA SER A 24 -8.88 11.73 8.82
C SER A 24 -9.93 11.08 7.91
N CYS A 25 -9.48 10.25 6.96
CA CYS A 25 -10.37 9.61 6.00
C CYS A 25 -11.40 8.72 6.73
N PHE A 26 -12.69 8.94 6.47
CA PHE A 26 -13.76 8.26 7.23
C PHE A 26 -13.81 6.74 7.03
N PHE A 27 -13.21 6.23 5.96
CA PHE A 27 -13.10 4.79 5.66
C PHE A 27 -11.76 4.17 6.09
N CYS A 28 -10.90 4.91 6.80
CA CYS A 28 -9.55 4.47 7.11
C CYS A 28 -9.56 3.20 7.96
N HIS A 29 -8.87 2.16 7.49
CA HIS A 29 -8.74 0.88 8.18
C HIS A 29 -7.51 0.79 9.08
N HIS A 30 -6.72 1.89 9.23
CA HIS A 30 -5.50 1.95 10.06
C HIS A 30 -4.57 0.74 9.89
N GLU A 31 -4.38 0.27 8.64
CA GLU A 31 -3.63 -0.95 8.31
C GLU A 31 -4.08 -2.21 9.09
N GLY A 32 -5.32 -2.20 9.59
CA GLY A 32 -5.94 -3.31 10.31
C GLY A 32 -5.45 -3.48 11.74
N SER A 33 -4.96 -2.41 12.38
CA SER A 33 -4.54 -2.41 13.79
C SER A 33 -4.95 -1.11 14.48
N PRO A 34 -5.20 -1.13 15.80
CA PRO A 34 -5.28 0.09 16.57
C PRO A 34 -3.94 0.85 16.49
N PRO A 35 -3.96 2.18 16.65
CA PRO A 35 -2.74 2.98 16.74
C PRO A 35 -1.81 2.49 17.85
N GLU A 36 -0.51 2.50 17.57
CA GLU A 36 0.58 2.17 18.49
C GLU A 36 1.64 3.28 18.40
N ASP A 37 2.53 3.37 19.39
CA ASP A 37 3.67 4.28 19.36
C ASP A 37 4.71 3.87 18.31
N ASP A 38 5.44 4.86 17.81
CA ASP A 38 6.52 4.67 16.84
C ASP A 38 7.80 4.25 17.59
N LEU A 39 7.92 2.96 17.95
CA LEU A 39 9.00 2.42 18.78
C LEU A 39 10.24 1.99 17.99
N LEU A 40 10.13 1.87 16.67
CA LEU A 40 11.22 1.42 15.80
C LEU A 40 11.95 2.63 15.20
N ASP A 41 13.29 2.58 15.27
CA ASP A 41 14.23 3.54 14.67
C ASP A 41 14.79 3.04 13.32
N VAL A 42 15.70 3.82 12.73
CA VAL A 42 16.30 3.53 11.42
C VAL A 42 17.05 2.19 11.42
N GLU A 43 17.85 1.96 12.45
CA GLU A 43 18.67 0.74 12.60
C GLU A 43 17.80 -0.50 12.80
N ASP A 44 16.63 -0.35 13.42
CA ASP A 44 15.64 -1.42 13.55
C ASP A 44 15.10 -1.86 12.19
N TYR A 45 14.76 -0.90 11.32
CA TYR A 45 14.28 -1.22 9.97
C TYR A 45 15.37 -1.86 9.10
N GLU A 46 16.63 -1.46 9.25
CA GLU A 46 17.77 -2.13 8.59
C GLU A 46 17.88 -3.58 9.05
N PHE A 47 17.88 -3.82 10.37
CA PHE A 47 17.95 -5.16 10.96
C PHE A 47 16.78 -6.04 10.50
N ILE A 48 15.55 -5.52 10.52
CA ILE A 48 14.36 -6.22 10.01
C ILE A 48 14.53 -6.58 8.53
N ALA A 49 15.06 -5.67 7.72
CA ALA A 49 15.29 -5.91 6.31
C ALA A 49 16.36 -6.99 6.09
N LYS A 50 17.45 -7.00 6.87
CA LYS A 50 18.51 -8.01 6.84
C LYS A 50 17.93 -9.41 7.14
N VAL A 51 17.20 -9.53 8.25
CA VAL A 51 16.56 -10.82 8.63
C VAL A 51 15.53 -11.24 7.59
N GLY A 52 14.70 -10.30 7.13
CA GLY A 52 13.67 -10.54 6.12
C GLY A 52 14.24 -11.05 4.79
N THR A 53 15.32 -10.46 4.29
CA THR A 53 15.96 -10.89 3.04
C THR A 53 16.56 -12.28 3.16
N GLY A 54 17.15 -12.61 4.30
CA GLY A 54 17.62 -13.97 4.63
C GLY A 54 16.49 -15.02 4.65
N LEU A 55 15.24 -14.59 4.82
CA LEU A 55 14.04 -15.43 4.75
C LEU A 55 13.35 -15.42 3.38
N GLY A 56 13.85 -14.64 2.41
CA GLY A 56 13.31 -14.53 1.05
C GLY A 56 12.32 -13.38 0.86
N ILE A 57 12.18 -12.47 1.82
CA ILE A 57 11.45 -11.22 1.66
C ILE A 57 12.37 -10.24 0.91
N THR A 58 11.99 -9.86 -0.29
CA THR A 58 12.81 -9.00 -1.16
C THR A 58 12.15 -7.68 -1.49
N LYS A 59 10.89 -7.49 -1.09
CA LYS A 59 10.09 -6.30 -1.39
C LYS A 59 9.58 -5.65 -0.10
N TYR A 60 9.88 -4.37 0.07
CA TYR A 60 9.50 -3.61 1.25
C TYR A 60 8.53 -2.50 0.85
N LYS A 61 7.37 -2.45 1.51
CA LYS A 61 6.33 -1.46 1.23
C LYS A 61 6.13 -0.59 2.44
N ILE A 62 6.69 0.61 2.40
CA ILE A 62 6.57 1.60 3.44
C ILE A 62 5.19 2.24 3.37
N THR A 63 4.51 2.29 4.51
CA THR A 63 3.16 2.84 4.69
C THR A 63 2.99 3.31 6.14
N GLY A 64 1.77 3.68 6.51
CA GLY A 64 1.44 4.06 7.88
C GLY A 64 0.06 4.69 7.94
N GLY A 65 -0.09 5.67 8.82
CA GLY A 65 -0.99 6.78 8.64
C GLY A 65 -0.51 7.61 7.46
N GLU A 66 0.39 8.57 7.72
CA GLU A 66 1.16 9.23 6.65
C GLU A 66 2.66 9.09 6.96
N PRO A 67 3.38 8.24 6.23
CA PRO A 67 4.79 7.96 6.50
C PRO A 67 5.70 9.19 6.32
N LEU A 68 5.30 10.18 5.52
CA LEU A 68 6.05 11.42 5.33
C LEU A 68 5.97 12.39 6.52
N LEU A 69 5.26 12.03 7.59
CA LEU A 69 5.31 12.75 8.88
C LEU A 69 6.50 12.31 9.74
N ARG A 70 7.20 11.25 9.36
CA ARG A 70 8.46 10.88 10.02
C ARG A 70 9.61 11.67 9.41
N ASP A 71 10.35 12.38 10.25
CA ASP A 71 11.50 13.21 9.80
C ASP A 71 12.64 12.34 9.29
N ASP A 72 12.78 11.10 9.79
CA ASP A 72 13.80 10.11 9.43
C ASP A 72 13.43 9.22 8.24
N ILE A 73 12.34 9.50 7.51
CA ILE A 73 11.84 8.65 6.40
C ILE A 73 12.89 8.39 5.32
N VAL A 74 13.72 9.38 5.00
CA VAL A 74 14.80 9.26 3.99
C VAL A 74 15.85 8.27 4.48
N ASP A 75 16.19 8.30 5.75
CA ASP A 75 17.20 7.44 6.36
C ASP A 75 16.66 6.00 6.50
N ILE A 76 15.38 5.83 6.84
CA ILE A 76 14.71 4.52 6.82
C ILE A 76 14.78 3.89 5.40
N VAL A 77 14.47 4.66 4.36
CA VAL A 77 14.56 4.17 2.97
C VAL A 77 15.99 3.78 2.63
N ARG A 78 16.98 4.61 2.98
CA ARG A 78 18.41 4.36 2.73
C ARG A 78 18.89 3.11 3.45
N ALA A 79 18.57 2.95 4.71
CA ALA A 79 18.93 1.79 5.53
C ALA A 79 18.39 0.49 4.92
N ILE A 80 17.10 0.46 4.56
CA ILE A 80 16.51 -0.70 3.90
C ILE A 80 17.16 -0.98 2.54
N SER A 81 17.41 0.06 1.72
CA SER A 81 17.97 -0.10 0.37
C SER A 81 19.40 -0.61 0.38
N GLY A 82 20.18 -0.29 1.42
CA GLY A 82 21.54 -0.77 1.63
C GLY A 82 21.64 -2.28 1.91
N VAL A 83 20.54 -2.91 2.31
CA VAL A 83 20.56 -4.35 2.64
C VAL A 83 20.63 -5.20 1.37
N ARG A 84 21.67 -6.04 1.29
CA ARG A 84 21.86 -6.98 0.17
C ARG A 84 20.65 -7.92 0.04
N GLY A 85 20.05 -7.98 -1.15
CA GLY A 85 18.89 -8.82 -1.44
C GLY A 85 17.56 -8.08 -1.46
N VAL A 86 17.51 -6.82 -1.05
CA VAL A 86 16.36 -5.95 -1.29
C VAL A 86 16.28 -5.65 -2.79
N LYS A 87 15.09 -5.90 -3.39
CA LYS A 87 14.85 -5.74 -4.83
C LYS A 87 13.86 -4.63 -5.15
N ASP A 88 13.06 -4.23 -4.18
CA ASP A 88 11.98 -3.27 -4.42
C ASP A 88 11.56 -2.58 -3.13
N ILE A 89 11.61 -1.25 -3.16
CA ILE A 89 11.10 -0.39 -2.08
C ILE A 89 10.03 0.53 -2.67
N SER A 90 8.87 0.52 -2.05
CA SER A 90 7.76 1.39 -2.45
C SER A 90 7.16 2.12 -1.26
N LEU A 91 6.79 3.37 -1.48
CA LEU A 91 6.10 4.23 -0.53
C LEU A 91 4.60 4.30 -0.87
N THR A 92 3.74 4.25 0.15
CA THR A 92 2.32 4.62 0.03
C THR A 92 2.07 5.85 0.88
N THR A 93 1.57 6.92 0.27
CA THR A 93 1.38 8.23 0.90
C THR A 93 0.05 8.85 0.47
N ASN A 94 -0.49 9.75 1.27
CA ASN A 94 -1.62 10.58 0.89
C ASN A 94 -1.25 11.73 -0.08
N GLY A 95 0.04 11.92 -0.32
CA GLY A 95 0.55 12.86 -1.32
C GLY A 95 0.63 14.34 -0.89
N THR A 96 0.08 14.71 0.26
CA THR A 96 -0.01 16.12 0.69
C THR A 96 1.35 16.76 1.04
N LEU A 97 2.37 15.94 1.29
CA LEU A 97 3.71 16.37 1.71
C LEU A 97 4.79 16.10 0.65
N LEU A 98 4.42 15.70 -0.56
CA LEU A 98 5.33 15.37 -1.65
C LEU A 98 5.93 16.63 -2.29
N SER A 99 6.97 17.20 -1.66
CA SER A 99 7.79 18.22 -2.31
C SER A 99 8.82 17.59 -3.27
N LYS A 100 9.22 18.32 -4.31
CA LYS A 100 10.23 17.85 -5.28
C LYS A 100 11.53 17.48 -4.57
N ARG A 101 12.02 18.35 -3.68
CA ARG A 101 13.24 18.13 -2.89
C ARG A 101 13.17 16.84 -2.04
N LEU A 102 11.99 16.55 -1.41
CA LEU A 102 11.85 15.32 -0.63
C LEU A 102 11.85 14.09 -1.54
N LEU A 103 11.15 14.15 -2.67
CA LEU A 103 11.11 13.06 -3.64
C LEU A 103 12.49 12.75 -4.24
N GLU A 104 13.30 13.77 -4.54
CA GLU A 104 14.70 13.62 -4.99
C GLU A 104 15.51 12.86 -3.94
N LYS A 105 15.48 13.30 -2.67
CA LYS A 105 16.17 12.62 -1.55
C LYS A 105 15.72 11.18 -1.37
N LEU A 106 14.41 10.91 -1.46
CA LEU A 106 13.86 9.55 -1.34
C LEU A 106 14.32 8.65 -2.50
N ARG A 107 14.38 9.18 -3.73
CA ARG A 107 14.90 8.46 -4.90
C ARG A 107 16.39 8.15 -4.75
N GLU A 108 17.20 9.12 -4.33
CA GLU A 108 18.62 8.94 -4.04
C GLU A 108 18.87 7.93 -2.91
N ALA A 109 17.98 7.89 -1.91
CA ALA A 109 18.02 6.90 -0.85
C ALA A 109 17.63 5.47 -1.30
N GLY A 110 17.12 5.29 -2.53
CA GLY A 110 16.78 3.98 -3.09
C GLY A 110 15.27 3.69 -3.17
N LEU A 111 14.39 4.69 -2.98
CA LEU A 111 12.95 4.51 -3.24
C LEU A 111 12.71 4.32 -4.74
N MET A 112 12.04 3.23 -5.11
CA MET A 112 11.82 2.88 -6.51
C MET A 112 10.43 3.26 -7.02
N ARG A 113 9.42 3.27 -6.15
CA ARG A 113 8.03 3.48 -6.54
C ARG A 113 7.25 4.29 -5.52
N VAL A 114 6.33 5.12 -6.01
CA VAL A 114 5.43 5.90 -5.17
C VAL A 114 3.98 5.53 -5.50
N ASN A 115 3.19 5.21 -4.45
CA ASN A 115 1.76 5.02 -4.56
C ASN A 115 1.08 6.18 -3.83
N ILE A 116 0.34 7.00 -4.55
CA ILE A 116 -0.30 8.22 -4.04
C ILE A 116 -1.79 8.00 -3.97
N SER A 117 -2.39 8.27 -2.82
CA SER A 117 -3.84 8.17 -2.65
C SER A 117 -4.53 9.40 -3.23
N LEU A 118 -5.40 9.19 -4.24
CA LEU A 118 -6.21 10.23 -4.86
C LEU A 118 -7.62 9.70 -5.07
N HIS A 119 -8.54 10.01 -4.15
CA HIS A 119 -9.87 9.40 -4.13
C HIS A 119 -10.89 10.13 -5.00
N THR A 120 -10.64 11.38 -5.37
CA THR A 120 -11.49 12.24 -6.18
C THR A 120 -10.68 13.39 -6.78
N LEU A 121 -11.20 14.00 -7.84
CA LEU A 121 -10.68 15.23 -8.44
C LEU A 121 -11.52 16.46 -8.04
N GLU A 122 -12.60 16.26 -7.26
CA GLU A 122 -13.50 17.30 -6.79
C GLU A 122 -13.15 17.70 -5.35
N ARG A 123 -12.93 19.01 -5.13
CA ARG A 123 -12.46 19.57 -3.86
C ARG A 123 -13.37 19.26 -2.68
N ASP A 124 -14.68 19.42 -2.86
CA ASP A 124 -15.67 19.19 -1.80
C ASP A 124 -15.77 17.70 -1.44
N LYS A 125 -15.73 16.80 -2.43
CA LYS A 125 -15.67 15.37 -2.20
C LYS A 125 -14.36 14.96 -1.51
N TYR A 126 -13.24 15.58 -1.91
CA TYR A 126 -11.94 15.31 -1.26
C TYR A 126 -12.00 15.69 0.22
N LYS A 127 -12.52 16.87 0.54
CA LYS A 127 -12.72 17.32 1.93
C LYS A 127 -13.66 16.41 2.70
N LEU A 128 -14.77 15.99 2.07
CA LEU A 128 -15.72 15.04 2.66
C LEU A 128 -15.03 13.70 3.00
N ILE A 129 -14.25 13.16 2.06
CA ILE A 129 -13.60 11.85 2.20
C ILE A 129 -12.47 11.90 3.24
N THR A 130 -11.64 12.95 3.22
CA THR A 130 -10.37 13.00 3.95
C THR A 130 -10.40 13.86 5.22
N GLY A 131 -11.49 14.60 5.44
CA GLY A 131 -11.63 15.54 6.56
C GLY A 131 -10.79 16.81 6.42
N ARG A 132 -10.09 17.02 5.29
CA ARG A 132 -9.21 18.18 5.05
C ARG A 132 -9.31 18.67 3.62
N ASP A 133 -9.21 19.98 3.46
CA ASP A 133 -9.11 20.65 2.15
C ASP A 133 -7.64 20.66 1.71
N ALA A 134 -7.21 19.61 1.04
CA ALA A 134 -5.80 19.45 0.64
C ALA A 134 -5.62 18.88 -0.79
N LEU A 135 -6.67 18.88 -1.62
CA LEU A 135 -6.62 18.31 -2.97
C LEU A 135 -5.49 18.93 -3.82
N ASP A 136 -5.35 20.25 -3.82
CA ASP A 136 -4.33 20.95 -4.61
C ASP A 136 -2.91 20.51 -4.24
N ARG A 137 -2.68 20.21 -2.95
CA ARG A 137 -1.38 19.69 -2.48
C ARG A 137 -1.10 18.30 -3.04
N VAL A 138 -2.12 17.44 -3.08
CA VAL A 138 -1.98 16.07 -3.64
C VAL A 138 -1.72 16.13 -5.14
N LEU A 139 -2.48 16.95 -5.87
CA LEU A 139 -2.28 17.14 -7.31
C LEU A 139 -0.87 17.68 -7.61
N LYS A 140 -0.40 18.67 -6.84
CA LYS A 140 0.97 19.18 -6.96
C LYS A 140 2.00 18.11 -6.60
N GLY A 141 1.74 17.29 -5.58
CA GLY A 141 2.59 16.15 -5.20
C GLY A 141 2.72 15.10 -6.32
N ILE A 142 1.65 14.84 -7.07
CA ILE A 142 1.66 13.95 -8.24
C ILE A 142 2.55 14.54 -9.35
N GLU A 143 2.39 15.82 -9.67
CA GLU A 143 3.22 16.49 -10.68
C GLU A 143 4.70 16.48 -10.26
N ASN A 144 4.99 16.79 -8.99
CA ASN A 144 6.37 16.71 -8.48
C ASN A 144 6.97 15.30 -8.64
N ALA A 145 6.18 14.24 -8.39
CA ALA A 145 6.66 12.86 -8.55
C ALA A 145 6.93 12.50 -10.02
N LEU A 146 6.13 13.02 -10.95
CA LEU A 146 6.34 12.89 -12.39
C LEU A 146 7.61 13.62 -12.83
N GLU A 147 7.80 14.87 -12.40
CA GLU A 147 8.97 15.68 -12.72
C GLU A 147 10.29 15.06 -12.21
N VAL A 148 10.26 14.46 -11.01
CA VAL A 148 11.44 13.75 -10.44
C VAL A 148 11.75 12.47 -11.22
N GLY A 149 10.79 11.93 -11.97
CA GLY A 149 11.00 10.80 -12.87
C GLY A 149 11.08 9.45 -12.17
N PHE A 150 10.15 9.17 -11.27
CA PHE A 150 9.98 7.81 -10.74
C PHE A 150 9.52 6.85 -11.83
N ASN A 151 10.16 5.69 -11.94
CA ASN A 151 9.84 4.67 -12.95
C ASN A 151 8.43 4.07 -12.78
N SER A 152 7.82 4.22 -11.61
CA SER A 152 6.48 3.71 -11.34
C SER A 152 5.77 4.58 -10.31
N ILE A 153 4.80 5.32 -10.79
CA ILE A 153 3.84 6.07 -9.98
C ILE A 153 2.49 5.37 -10.10
N LYS A 154 1.84 5.16 -8.95
CA LYS A 154 0.49 4.60 -8.91
C LYS A 154 -0.45 5.53 -8.17
N LEU A 155 -1.63 5.74 -8.71
CA LEU A 155 -2.72 6.42 -8.02
C LEU A 155 -3.64 5.37 -7.40
N ASN A 156 -3.87 5.46 -6.10
CA ASN A 156 -4.76 4.58 -5.35
C ASN A 156 -6.10 5.29 -5.13
N VAL A 157 -7.18 4.70 -5.61
CA VAL A 157 -8.54 5.20 -5.47
C VAL A 157 -9.37 4.15 -4.75
N VAL A 158 -9.82 4.44 -3.54
CA VAL A 158 -10.90 3.66 -2.91
C VAL A 158 -12.22 4.14 -3.50
N VAL A 159 -12.95 3.22 -4.10
CA VAL A 159 -14.25 3.54 -4.73
C VAL A 159 -15.36 3.46 -3.71
N LEU A 160 -16.19 4.50 -3.65
CA LEU A 160 -17.22 4.74 -2.64
C LEU A 160 -18.54 5.06 -3.33
N ARG A 161 -19.56 4.20 -3.11
CA ARG A 161 -20.91 4.36 -3.66
C ARG A 161 -21.49 5.74 -3.31
N GLY A 162 -22.04 6.43 -4.33
CA GLY A 162 -22.68 7.72 -4.19
C GLY A 162 -21.76 8.88 -3.81
N ILE A 163 -20.44 8.66 -3.85
CA ILE A 163 -19.45 9.73 -3.62
C ILE A 163 -18.55 9.91 -4.84
N ASN A 164 -17.75 8.89 -5.19
CA ASN A 164 -16.79 8.98 -6.29
C ASN A 164 -16.95 7.87 -7.35
N ASP A 165 -17.90 6.97 -7.21
CA ASP A 165 -18.17 5.89 -8.16
C ASP A 165 -18.57 6.41 -9.54
N GLU A 166 -19.33 7.50 -9.63
CA GLU A 166 -19.66 8.14 -10.90
C GLU A 166 -18.48 8.90 -11.51
N GLU A 167 -17.52 9.33 -10.68
CA GLU A 167 -16.33 10.07 -11.09
C GLU A 167 -15.18 9.17 -11.57
N VAL A 168 -15.27 7.87 -11.40
CA VAL A 168 -14.19 6.91 -11.72
C VAL A 168 -13.61 7.14 -13.12
N TRP A 169 -14.44 7.46 -14.10
CA TRP A 169 -14.00 7.72 -15.49
C TRP A 169 -13.15 8.99 -15.61
N ASN A 170 -13.44 10.03 -14.86
CA ASN A 170 -12.64 11.26 -14.83
C ASN A 170 -11.27 10.99 -14.22
N ILE A 171 -11.23 10.17 -13.16
CA ILE A 171 -9.96 9.77 -12.51
C ILE A 171 -9.14 8.86 -13.43
N ILE A 172 -9.77 7.94 -14.14
CA ILE A 172 -9.13 7.12 -15.17
C ILE A 172 -8.49 8.04 -16.23
N ASN A 173 -9.23 8.97 -16.79
CA ASN A 173 -8.72 9.90 -17.79
C ASN A 173 -7.58 10.78 -17.25
N TYR A 174 -7.65 11.19 -15.97
CA TYR A 174 -6.57 11.92 -15.32
C TYR A 174 -5.28 11.08 -15.27
N ALA A 175 -5.39 9.81 -14.90
CA ALA A 175 -4.26 8.89 -14.84
C ALA A 175 -3.70 8.55 -16.24
N LEU A 176 -4.58 8.34 -17.22
CA LEU A 176 -4.21 8.09 -18.62
C LEU A 176 -3.36 9.22 -19.19
N LYS A 177 -3.83 10.48 -19.08
CA LYS A 177 -3.12 11.66 -19.57
C LYS A 177 -1.71 11.84 -19.00
N ARG A 178 -1.44 11.24 -17.83
CA ARG A 178 -0.15 11.30 -17.12
C ARG A 178 0.68 10.03 -17.25
N ASN A 179 0.17 9.05 -17.96
CA ASN A 179 0.80 7.73 -18.12
C ASN A 179 1.17 7.09 -16.77
N VAL A 180 0.30 7.21 -15.76
CA VAL A 180 0.47 6.58 -14.46
C VAL A 180 -0.48 5.41 -14.29
N THR A 181 -0.07 4.42 -13.49
CA THR A 181 -0.92 3.28 -13.18
C THR A 181 -2.02 3.70 -12.20
N LEU A 182 -3.28 3.42 -12.53
CA LEU A 182 -4.40 3.59 -11.62
C LEU A 182 -4.70 2.28 -10.89
N GLN A 183 -4.86 2.32 -9.57
CA GLN A 183 -5.39 1.21 -8.78
C GLN A 183 -6.78 1.56 -8.27
N LEU A 184 -7.81 0.94 -8.81
CA LEU A 184 -9.16 0.98 -8.25
C LEU A 184 -9.25 -0.03 -7.12
N ILE A 185 -9.55 0.43 -5.93
CA ILE A 185 -9.51 -0.35 -4.70
C ILE A 185 -10.92 -0.46 -4.13
N GLU A 186 -11.33 -1.68 -3.91
CA GLU A 186 -12.58 -2.01 -3.24
C GLU A 186 -12.55 -1.56 -1.78
N LEU A 187 -13.65 -0.95 -1.31
CA LEU A 187 -13.76 -0.55 0.10
C LEU A 187 -13.66 -1.78 0.99
N GLN A 188 -12.83 -1.71 2.02
CA GLN A 188 -12.61 -2.81 2.95
C GLN A 188 -13.62 -2.78 4.10
N PRO A 189 -14.10 -3.95 4.61
CA PRO A 189 -15.12 -4.02 5.67
C PRO A 189 -14.55 -3.76 7.08
N ALA A 190 -13.59 -2.84 7.20
CA ALA A 190 -12.95 -2.52 8.48
C ALA A 190 -13.84 -1.69 9.41
N VAL A 191 -14.72 -0.87 8.83
CA VAL A 191 -15.69 -0.04 9.55
C VAL A 191 -17.09 -0.44 9.05
N PRO A 192 -17.83 -1.30 9.76
CA PRO A 192 -19.05 -1.95 9.24
C PRO A 192 -20.12 -1.01 8.71
N HIS A 193 -20.43 0.09 9.42
CA HIS A 193 -21.46 1.04 8.97
C HIS A 193 -21.03 1.82 7.71
N VAL A 194 -19.74 2.13 7.57
CA VAL A 194 -19.16 2.75 6.37
C VAL A 194 -19.23 1.77 5.21
N PHE A 195 -18.84 0.53 5.44
CA PHE A 195 -18.88 -0.52 4.42
C PHE A 195 -20.29 -0.70 3.88
N ASN A 196 -21.28 -0.93 4.76
CA ASN A 196 -22.67 -1.15 4.35
C ASN A 196 -23.24 0.02 3.52
N LYS A 197 -22.83 1.25 3.83
CA LYS A 197 -23.34 2.44 3.15
C LYS A 197 -22.65 2.70 1.82
N TYR A 198 -21.34 2.53 1.75
CA TYR A 198 -20.52 3.05 0.65
C TYR A 198 -19.85 1.96 -0.22
N TYR A 199 -20.01 0.69 0.11
CA TYR A 199 -19.45 -0.39 -0.71
C TYR A 199 -20.13 -0.47 -2.08
N VAL A 200 -19.30 -0.61 -3.13
CA VAL A 200 -19.72 -0.91 -4.49
C VAL A 200 -18.74 -1.91 -5.11
N PRO A 201 -19.24 -2.95 -5.80
CA PRO A 201 -18.39 -3.85 -6.58
C PRO A 201 -17.67 -3.08 -7.70
N ILE A 202 -16.34 -3.10 -7.71
CA ILE A 202 -15.59 -2.29 -8.70
C ILE A 202 -15.56 -2.93 -10.08
N SER A 203 -15.81 -4.23 -10.21
CA SER A 203 -15.98 -4.90 -11.50
C SER A 203 -17.14 -4.30 -12.33
N ASN A 204 -18.23 -3.92 -11.67
CA ASN A 204 -19.39 -3.36 -12.33
C ASN A 204 -19.14 -2.00 -13.00
N LEU A 205 -18.17 -1.24 -12.47
CA LEU A 205 -17.84 0.10 -12.97
C LEU A 205 -17.11 0.08 -14.32
N LEU A 206 -16.49 -1.05 -14.65
CA LEU A 206 -15.67 -1.20 -15.87
C LEU A 206 -16.43 -1.91 -17.01
N LEU A 207 -17.69 -2.22 -16.83
CA LEU A 207 -18.50 -2.88 -17.86
C LEU A 207 -18.80 -1.99 -19.07
N ASP A 208 -18.68 -0.66 -18.94
CA ASP A 208 -18.84 0.26 -20.07
C ASP A 208 -17.53 0.44 -20.87
N SER A 209 -17.14 -0.61 -21.59
CA SER A 209 -15.92 -0.66 -22.41
C SER A 209 -15.88 0.39 -23.55
N ARG A 210 -17.00 1.07 -23.83
CA ARG A 210 -17.06 2.14 -24.86
C ARG A 210 -16.27 3.38 -24.48
N LYS A 211 -15.97 3.55 -23.19
CA LYS A 211 -15.24 4.72 -22.65
C LYS A 211 -13.72 4.56 -22.66
N ILE A 212 -13.19 3.33 -22.84
CA ILE A 212 -11.75 3.06 -22.90
C ILE A 212 -11.47 2.11 -24.05
N ARG A 213 -10.45 2.40 -24.85
CA ARG A 213 -9.91 1.45 -25.83
C ARG A 213 -8.98 0.46 -25.12
N ILE A 214 -9.45 -0.77 -24.96
CA ILE A 214 -8.71 -1.82 -24.26
C ILE A 214 -7.81 -2.54 -25.25
N ARG A 215 -6.50 -2.50 -25.01
CA ARG A 215 -5.51 -3.26 -25.75
C ARG A 215 -5.37 -4.70 -25.23
N LYS A 216 -5.35 -4.85 -23.89
CA LYS A 216 -5.10 -6.13 -23.24
C LYS A 216 -5.70 -6.19 -21.85
N ILE A 217 -6.22 -7.37 -21.50
CA ILE A 217 -6.59 -7.71 -20.11
C ILE A 217 -5.75 -8.90 -19.69
N HIS A 218 -5.12 -8.84 -18.54
CA HIS A 218 -4.38 -9.94 -17.97
C HIS A 218 -4.48 -9.97 -16.44
N VAL A 219 -4.09 -11.09 -15.86
CA VAL A 219 -4.12 -11.29 -14.39
C VAL A 219 -2.68 -11.36 -13.90
N LYS A 220 -2.39 -10.65 -12.79
CA LYS A 220 -1.09 -10.72 -12.12
C LYS A 220 -1.01 -11.95 -11.22
N ASP A 221 0.18 -12.56 -11.13
CA ASP A 221 0.44 -13.67 -10.20
C ASP A 221 0.19 -13.27 -8.74
N VAL A 222 0.59 -12.04 -8.37
CA VAL A 222 0.40 -11.55 -6.99
C VAL A 222 -1.01 -11.05 -6.78
N GLN A 223 -1.71 -11.68 -5.82
CA GLN A 223 -3.10 -11.36 -5.46
C GLN A 223 -4.11 -11.54 -6.60
N HIS A 224 -3.74 -12.20 -7.67
CA HIS A 224 -4.61 -12.51 -8.82
C HIS A 224 -5.41 -11.31 -9.31
N ARG A 225 -4.74 -10.12 -9.36
CA ARG A 225 -5.37 -8.85 -9.72
C ARG A 225 -5.52 -8.71 -11.21
N VAL A 226 -6.71 -8.32 -11.65
CA VAL A 226 -6.96 -7.97 -13.05
C VAL A 226 -6.26 -6.66 -13.37
N VAL A 227 -5.59 -6.63 -14.51
CA VAL A 227 -4.96 -5.44 -15.08
C VAL A 227 -5.50 -5.23 -16.48
N ILE A 228 -6.00 -4.04 -16.72
CA ILE A 228 -6.46 -3.56 -18.02
C ILE A 228 -5.39 -2.62 -18.56
N GLU A 229 -4.84 -2.93 -19.71
CA GLU A 229 -3.95 -2.06 -20.47
C GLU A 229 -4.74 -1.41 -21.60
N THR A 230 -4.66 -0.09 -21.71
CA THR A 230 -5.33 0.67 -22.77
C THR A 230 -4.45 0.76 -24.02
N GLU A 231 -5.06 1.14 -25.17
CA GLU A 231 -4.30 1.40 -26.41
C GLU A 231 -3.29 2.53 -26.22
N GLU A 232 -3.62 3.52 -25.38
CA GLU A 232 -2.76 4.65 -25.02
C GLU A 232 -1.62 4.25 -24.05
N GLY A 233 -1.53 2.96 -23.66
CA GLY A 233 -0.44 2.40 -22.83
C GLY A 233 -0.64 2.52 -21.32
N ALA A 234 -1.71 3.12 -20.84
CA ALA A 234 -1.95 3.21 -19.40
C ALA A 234 -2.50 1.90 -18.81
N LYS A 235 -2.35 1.76 -17.48
CA LYS A 235 -2.69 0.53 -16.75
C LYS A 235 -3.68 0.82 -15.64
N ILE A 236 -4.77 0.06 -15.61
CA ILE A 236 -5.77 0.08 -14.55
C ILE A 236 -5.71 -1.27 -13.82
N GLU A 237 -5.36 -1.27 -12.54
CA GLU A 237 -5.31 -2.47 -11.70
C GLU A 237 -6.54 -2.52 -10.79
N LEU A 238 -7.24 -3.65 -10.75
CA LEU A 238 -8.32 -3.88 -9.80
C LEU A 238 -7.78 -4.52 -8.52
N VAL A 239 -8.06 -3.91 -7.37
CA VAL A 239 -7.70 -4.40 -6.04
C VAL A 239 -9.01 -4.71 -5.31
N ASN A 240 -9.58 -5.88 -5.60
CA ASN A 240 -10.93 -6.28 -5.22
C ASN A 240 -10.96 -7.59 -4.40
N PRO A 241 -10.42 -7.59 -3.17
CA PRO A 241 -10.32 -8.81 -2.37
C PRO A 241 -11.68 -9.42 -1.95
N ILE A 242 -12.77 -8.66 -2.01
CA ILE A 242 -14.11 -9.14 -1.66
C ILE A 242 -14.73 -9.90 -2.83
N GLU A 243 -14.71 -9.32 -4.03
CA GLU A 243 -15.22 -9.96 -5.24
C GLU A 243 -14.29 -11.09 -5.73
N ASN A 244 -12.97 -10.92 -5.60
CA ASN A 244 -11.98 -11.84 -6.13
C ASN A 244 -11.53 -12.84 -5.07
N ARG A 245 -12.16 -14.01 -5.03
CA ARG A 245 -11.83 -15.10 -4.08
C ARG A 245 -10.37 -15.59 -4.20
N GLU A 246 -9.75 -15.47 -5.38
CA GLU A 246 -8.36 -15.87 -5.60
C GLU A 246 -7.35 -14.88 -5.00
N PHE A 247 -7.78 -13.65 -4.68
CA PHE A 247 -6.90 -12.60 -4.15
C PHE A 247 -6.08 -13.04 -2.93
N CYS A 248 -6.71 -13.74 -1.99
CA CYS A 248 -6.04 -14.22 -0.78
C CYS A 248 -5.16 -15.45 -1.03
N LYS A 249 -5.53 -16.32 -1.98
CA LYS A 249 -4.73 -17.49 -2.37
C LYS A 249 -3.34 -17.09 -2.90
N TYR A 250 -3.26 -15.97 -3.62
CA TYR A 250 -2.02 -15.47 -4.21
C TYR A 250 -1.41 -14.31 -3.40
N CYS A 251 -1.79 -14.14 -2.12
CA CYS A 251 -1.25 -13.11 -1.26
C CYS A 251 0.12 -13.50 -0.70
N ASN A 252 1.15 -12.72 -1.00
CA ASN A 252 2.54 -12.94 -0.61
C ASN A 252 3.05 -12.00 0.49
N ARG A 253 2.15 -11.41 1.30
CA ARG A 253 2.49 -10.30 2.21
C ARG A 253 2.42 -10.68 3.67
N LEU A 254 3.36 -10.14 4.45
CA LEU A 254 3.25 -9.92 5.89
C LEU A 254 3.25 -8.41 6.18
N ARG A 255 2.96 -8.06 7.43
CA ARG A 255 3.00 -6.68 7.93
C ARG A 255 3.82 -6.61 9.19
N LEU A 256 4.45 -5.45 9.40
CA LEU A 256 5.09 -5.08 10.65
C LEU A 256 4.55 -3.73 11.08
N THR A 257 4.13 -3.62 12.35
CA THR A 257 3.64 -2.37 12.95
C THR A 257 4.80 -1.55 13.52
N PRO A 258 4.62 -0.24 13.76
CA PRO A 258 5.66 0.60 14.36
C PRO A 258 5.99 0.20 15.81
N GLY A 259 5.08 -0.52 16.50
CA GLY A 259 5.31 -1.14 17.81
C GLY A 259 6.01 -2.50 17.76
N GLY A 260 6.53 -2.92 16.60
CA GLY A 260 7.29 -4.16 16.46
C GLY A 260 6.45 -5.45 16.39
N ARG A 261 5.15 -5.35 16.04
CA ARG A 261 4.28 -6.54 15.89
C ARG A 261 4.26 -7.04 14.46
N ILE A 262 4.52 -8.33 14.26
CA ILE A 262 4.39 -9.00 12.97
C ILE A 262 2.97 -9.52 12.81
N LYS A 263 2.26 -9.11 11.73
CA LYS A 263 0.89 -9.54 11.41
C LYS A 263 0.84 -10.37 10.14
N PRO A 264 0.05 -11.46 10.13
CA PRO A 264 -0.08 -12.33 8.94
C PRO A 264 -0.94 -11.73 7.84
N CYS A 265 -1.92 -10.88 8.20
CA CYS A 265 -2.90 -10.29 7.31
C CYS A 265 -3.42 -8.97 7.88
N ILE A 266 -4.01 -8.10 7.02
CA ILE A 266 -4.66 -6.86 7.45
C ILE A 266 -5.86 -7.12 8.37
N PHE A 267 -6.60 -8.19 8.12
CA PHE A 267 -7.80 -8.56 8.90
C PHE A 267 -7.51 -9.50 10.08
N ALA A 268 -6.25 -9.93 10.26
CA ALA A 268 -5.92 -10.81 11.37
C ALA A 268 -5.92 -10.03 12.69
N LYS A 269 -6.58 -10.57 13.69
CA LYS A 269 -6.49 -10.10 15.08
C LYS A 269 -5.18 -10.55 15.71
N GLU A 270 -4.69 -11.72 15.30
CA GLU A 270 -3.47 -12.32 15.79
C GLU A 270 -2.23 -11.60 15.25
N SER A 271 -1.24 -11.44 16.11
CA SER A 271 0.09 -10.90 15.80
C SER A 271 1.13 -11.52 16.71
N ILE A 272 2.40 -11.40 16.34
CA ILE A 272 3.52 -11.76 17.21
C ILE A 272 4.25 -10.47 17.58
N ASN A 273 4.40 -10.22 18.88
CA ASN A 273 5.23 -9.13 19.36
C ASN A 273 6.71 -9.55 19.19
N ALA A 274 7.42 -8.82 18.34
CA ALA A 274 8.83 -9.04 18.05
C ALA A 274 9.71 -7.87 18.51
N LEU A 275 9.15 -6.87 19.23
CA LEU A 275 9.87 -5.66 19.62
C LEU A 275 11.18 -5.97 20.35
N SER A 276 11.14 -6.85 21.37
CA SER A 276 12.34 -7.22 22.13
C SER A 276 13.41 -7.88 21.26
N TYR A 277 13.01 -8.75 20.32
CA TYR A 277 13.94 -9.39 19.40
C TYR A 277 14.60 -8.38 18.46
N ILE A 278 13.83 -7.41 18.00
CA ILE A 278 14.32 -6.34 17.14
C ILE A 278 15.31 -5.45 17.90
N LYS A 279 14.92 -4.97 19.09
CA LYS A 279 15.77 -4.07 19.90
C LYS A 279 17.07 -4.73 20.38
N ASN A 280 17.02 -6.01 20.74
CA ASN A 280 18.18 -6.77 21.17
C ASN A 280 19.02 -7.35 20.01
N ARG A 281 18.63 -7.08 18.74
CA ARG A 281 19.30 -7.65 17.55
C ARG A 281 19.36 -9.18 17.56
N ASP A 282 18.35 -9.83 18.16
CA ASP A 282 18.22 -11.28 18.20
C ASP A 282 17.68 -11.80 16.86
N GLU A 283 18.63 -12.11 15.95
CA GLU A 283 18.30 -12.56 14.59
C GLU A 283 17.53 -13.87 14.61
N GLU A 284 17.89 -14.81 15.52
CA GLU A 284 17.25 -16.12 15.54
C GLU A 284 15.80 -16.05 16.02
N GLU A 285 15.53 -15.35 17.12
CA GLU A 285 14.16 -15.19 17.60
C GLU A 285 13.30 -14.35 16.64
N LEU A 286 13.87 -13.34 15.97
CA LEU A 286 13.15 -12.61 14.93
C LEU A 286 12.82 -13.51 13.73
N ARG A 287 13.73 -14.39 13.29
CA ARG A 287 13.45 -15.41 12.27
C ARG A 287 12.33 -16.35 12.70
N ARG A 288 12.39 -16.85 13.93
CA ARG A 288 11.34 -17.71 14.51
C ARG A 288 9.99 -17.00 14.57
N ALA A 289 9.96 -15.71 14.90
CA ALA A 289 8.75 -14.90 14.92
C ALA A 289 8.11 -14.79 13.52
N PHE A 290 8.91 -14.55 12.47
CA PHE A 290 8.44 -14.55 11.09
C PHE A 290 7.87 -15.90 10.63
N ILE A 291 8.45 -17.01 11.11
CA ILE A 291 7.94 -18.36 10.82
C ILE A 291 6.66 -18.63 11.60
N ARG A 292 6.65 -18.33 12.91
CA ARG A 292 5.49 -18.57 13.78
C ARG A 292 4.24 -17.82 13.36
N VAL A 293 4.37 -16.60 12.83
CA VAL A 293 3.20 -15.81 12.40
C VAL A 293 2.45 -16.43 11.22
N LEU A 294 3.13 -17.26 10.41
CA LEU A 294 2.50 -17.90 9.25
C LEU A 294 1.36 -18.86 9.64
N LYS A 295 1.39 -19.44 10.85
CA LYS A 295 0.31 -20.32 11.33
C LYS A 295 -1.05 -19.63 11.42
N TYR A 296 -1.05 -18.30 11.61
CA TYR A 296 -2.26 -17.49 11.70
C TYR A 296 -2.78 -17.01 10.35
N ARG A 297 -2.10 -17.32 9.24
CA ARG A 297 -2.61 -17.04 7.92
C ARG A 297 -3.83 -17.91 7.63
N ARG A 298 -4.87 -17.28 7.05
CA ARG A 298 -6.11 -17.95 6.63
C ARG A 298 -6.13 -18.09 5.12
N PRO A 299 -6.91 -19.06 4.57
CA PRO A 299 -7.03 -19.22 3.11
C PRO A 299 -7.71 -18.00 2.47
N TYR A 300 -8.68 -17.45 3.17
CA TYR A 300 -9.43 -16.25 2.81
C TYR A 300 -9.53 -15.32 4.02
N PHE A 301 -9.90 -14.05 3.81
CA PHE A 301 -10.39 -13.26 4.93
C PHE A 301 -11.86 -13.62 5.18
N SER A 302 -12.22 -13.74 6.40
CA SER A 302 -13.59 -14.03 6.85
C SER A 302 -13.94 -13.03 7.94
#